data_84d7cfda0e81aa4e0577d824492d0cb0
#
_entry.id   84d7cfda0e81aa4e0577d824492d0cb0
#
_cell.length_a   1.000
_cell.length_b   1.000
_cell.length_c   1.000
_cell.angle_alpha   90.00
_cell.angle_beta   90.00
_cell.angle_gamma   90.00
#
_symmetry.space_group_name_H-M   'P 1'
#
loop_
_entity.id
_entity.type
_entity.pdbx_description
1 polymer ?
#
loop_
_entity_poly.entity_id
_entity_poly.type
_entity_poly.pdbx_seq_one_letter_code
_entity_poly.pdbx_strand_id
1 'polypeptide(L)'
;MFDQLSEKLDGILSGLRQRGVLTEPMIREGLREIRRVLLEADVNYQITRDFMKRVEEKALGERVLKSVSPGQQLVKVVHEELTAMLGERRSALAIAPTPPTVIMMVGLQGSGKTTTVGKLARRMKREMRQTRLVALDVYRPAAVEQLQTLGEQVGVPVFAEPGSQDVLGIARRALETATRERDRVLIVDTAGRLQIDAEMMDELKRLKEVLKPHEILFVADGMTGQEAVTIAQGFDQALDVTGVVLTKMDGDARGGAALSIFGVTGKPIKFLGVGEKLDGLEDFHPERMANRILQMGDVVSLVEKAQAAFDADEAAKLERKMMGAGRLDLDDFLVALRQMQNLGPLENLLKLIPGVNSKVLKNVKVDPKRMKHIEAIILSMTPYERKRPEMLNGSRRARISRGSGRPVMEINRLLAQFKDMQKLMKQMKALQGMMPRGGMPKMPMGGMPFGR
;
A
#
# COMPACT_ATOMS: atom_id res chain seq x y z
N MET A 1 -9.20 -1.41 0.89
CA MET A 1 -8.70 -2.49 1.78
C MET A 1 -9.37 -2.34 3.13
N PHE A 2 -10.03 -3.35 3.63
CA PHE A 2 -10.74 -3.42 4.92
C PHE A 2 -11.88 -2.39 5.14
N ASP A 3 -12.32 -1.66 4.16
CA ASP A 3 -13.23 -0.51 4.34
C ASP A 3 -14.55 -0.91 5.02
N GLN A 4 -15.19 -2.00 4.57
CA GLN A 4 -16.43 -2.51 5.18
C GLN A 4 -16.22 -3.03 6.61
N LEU A 5 -15.11 -3.78 6.83
CA LEU A 5 -14.74 -4.29 8.15
C LEU A 5 -14.47 -3.12 9.11
N SER A 6 -13.69 -2.14 8.68
CA SER A 6 -13.32 -0.97 9.47
C SER A 6 -14.53 -0.11 9.83
N GLU A 7 -15.45 0.15 8.88
CA GLU A 7 -16.67 0.93 9.15
C GLU A 7 -17.56 0.25 10.20
N LYS A 8 -17.75 -1.07 10.10
CA LYS A 8 -18.58 -1.83 11.05
C LYS A 8 -17.93 -1.89 12.43
N LEU A 9 -16.61 -2.17 12.51
CA LEU A 9 -15.90 -2.23 13.78
C LEU A 9 -15.84 -0.87 14.48
N ASP A 10 -15.57 0.21 13.74
CA ASP A 10 -15.57 1.57 14.30
C ASP A 10 -16.95 1.94 14.84
N GLY A 11 -18.04 1.59 14.14
CA GLY A 11 -19.41 1.81 14.61
C GLY A 11 -19.68 1.17 15.97
N ILE A 12 -19.24 -0.09 16.17
CA ILE A 12 -19.39 -0.81 17.43
C ILE A 12 -18.53 -0.17 18.52
N LEU A 13 -17.23 0.00 18.23
CA LEU A 13 -16.26 0.47 19.22
C LEU A 13 -16.46 1.95 19.59
N SER A 14 -16.90 2.80 18.67
CA SER A 14 -17.23 4.19 18.96
C SER A 14 -18.44 4.30 19.90
N GLY A 15 -19.47 3.45 19.71
CA GLY A 15 -20.59 3.34 20.61
C GLY A 15 -20.19 2.94 22.04
N LEU A 16 -19.23 2.02 22.18
CA LEU A 16 -18.69 1.62 23.49
C LEU A 16 -17.75 2.67 24.09
N ARG A 17 -16.96 3.36 23.25
CA ARG A 17 -16.01 4.41 23.68
C ARG A 17 -16.68 5.64 24.28
N GLN A 18 -17.86 6.02 23.77
CA GLN A 18 -18.61 7.18 24.24
C GLN A 18 -19.32 6.97 25.59
N ARG A 19 -19.42 5.73 26.06
CA ARG A 19 -20.06 5.40 27.34
C ARG A 19 -19.07 5.55 28.49
N GLY A 20 -19.37 6.37 29.45
CA GLY A 20 -18.53 6.63 30.62
C GLY A 20 -18.38 5.42 31.56
N VAL A 21 -19.36 4.51 31.54
CA VAL A 21 -19.34 3.27 32.31
C VAL A 21 -19.66 2.11 31.38
N LEU A 22 -18.88 1.04 31.45
CA LEU A 22 -19.12 -0.21 30.77
C LEU A 22 -19.46 -1.29 31.78
N THR A 23 -20.60 -1.97 31.57
CA THR A 23 -20.99 -3.14 32.32
C THR A 23 -20.64 -4.42 31.57
N GLU A 24 -20.47 -5.53 32.29
CA GLU A 24 -20.18 -6.82 31.65
C GLU A 24 -21.19 -7.20 30.53
N PRO A 25 -22.52 -7.06 30.70
CA PRO A 25 -23.48 -7.33 29.63
C PRO A 25 -23.24 -6.51 28.38
N MET A 26 -22.87 -5.22 28.52
CA MET A 26 -22.60 -4.32 27.40
C MET A 26 -21.33 -4.73 26.63
N ILE A 27 -20.29 -5.14 27.36
CA ILE A 27 -19.06 -5.67 26.76
C ILE A 27 -19.39 -6.94 25.98
N ARG A 28 -20.10 -7.89 26.58
CA ARG A 28 -20.50 -9.16 25.92
C ARG A 28 -21.35 -8.94 24.67
N GLU A 29 -22.24 -7.95 24.68
CA GLU A 29 -23.04 -7.57 23.51
C GLU A 29 -22.16 -7.04 22.39
N GLY A 30 -21.29 -6.06 22.67
CA GLY A 30 -20.35 -5.52 21.69
C GLY A 30 -19.41 -6.58 21.13
N LEU A 31 -18.93 -7.52 21.96
CA LEU A 31 -18.11 -8.64 21.53
C LEU A 31 -18.86 -9.59 20.58
N ARG A 32 -20.16 -9.84 20.82
CA ARG A 32 -21.00 -10.62 19.89
C ARG A 32 -21.14 -9.94 18.52
N GLU A 33 -21.29 -8.62 18.51
CA GLU A 33 -21.33 -7.86 17.26
C GLU A 33 -19.98 -7.89 16.53
N ILE A 34 -18.85 -7.70 17.22
CA ILE A 34 -17.49 -7.83 16.65
C ILE A 34 -17.31 -9.21 16.02
N ARG A 35 -17.70 -10.28 16.73
CA ARG A 35 -17.64 -11.64 16.18
C ARG A 35 -18.40 -11.79 14.87
N ARG A 36 -19.63 -11.25 14.82
CA ARG A 36 -20.45 -11.30 13.61
C ARG A 36 -19.76 -10.57 12.45
N VAL A 37 -19.22 -9.39 12.71
CA VAL A 37 -18.52 -8.57 11.71
C VAL A 37 -17.27 -9.27 11.17
N LEU A 38 -16.48 -9.94 12.02
CA LEU A 38 -15.32 -10.72 11.59
C LEU A 38 -15.73 -11.91 10.71
N LEU A 39 -16.79 -12.62 11.04
CA LEU A 39 -17.31 -13.73 10.23
C LEU A 39 -17.89 -13.23 8.88
N GLU A 40 -18.59 -12.09 8.86
CA GLU A 40 -19.07 -11.44 7.63
C GLU A 40 -17.92 -10.97 6.74
N ALA A 41 -16.78 -10.63 7.34
CA ALA A 41 -15.55 -10.30 6.61
C ALA A 41 -14.75 -11.53 6.14
N ASP A 42 -15.34 -12.72 6.27
CA ASP A 42 -14.74 -13.99 5.87
C ASP A 42 -13.45 -14.33 6.65
N VAL A 43 -13.41 -13.98 7.94
CA VAL A 43 -12.32 -14.42 8.84
C VAL A 43 -12.57 -15.87 9.26
N ASN A 44 -11.52 -16.68 9.36
CA ASN A 44 -11.60 -18.07 9.76
C ASN A 44 -12.30 -18.23 11.11
N TYR A 45 -13.23 -19.19 11.18
CA TYR A 45 -14.08 -19.41 12.39
C TYR A 45 -13.24 -19.69 13.63
N GLN A 46 -12.23 -20.57 13.53
CA GLN A 46 -11.39 -20.93 14.65
C GLN A 46 -10.60 -19.73 15.16
N ILE A 47 -9.99 -18.98 14.24
CA ILE A 47 -9.24 -17.76 14.56
C ILE A 47 -10.14 -16.71 15.19
N THR A 48 -11.35 -16.51 14.64
CA THR A 48 -12.34 -15.60 15.22
C THR A 48 -12.72 -16.04 16.66
N ARG A 49 -12.94 -17.33 16.89
CA ARG A 49 -13.28 -17.85 18.22
C ARG A 49 -12.17 -17.62 19.23
N ASP A 50 -10.93 -17.91 18.84
CA ASP A 50 -9.77 -17.77 19.71
C ASP A 50 -9.46 -16.30 20.01
N PHE A 51 -9.60 -15.42 19.02
CA PHE A 51 -9.54 -13.98 19.20
C PHE A 51 -10.60 -13.48 20.20
N MET A 52 -11.87 -13.88 20.00
CA MET A 52 -12.96 -13.46 20.87
C MET A 52 -12.75 -13.90 22.32
N LYS A 53 -12.25 -15.13 22.51
CA LYS A 53 -11.93 -15.65 23.85
C LYS A 53 -10.87 -14.78 24.54
N ARG A 54 -9.76 -14.49 23.87
CA ARG A 54 -8.68 -13.64 24.42
C ARG A 54 -9.15 -12.22 24.71
N VAL A 55 -9.93 -11.61 23.79
CA VAL A 55 -10.50 -10.28 24.02
C VAL A 55 -11.46 -10.29 25.21
N GLU A 56 -12.34 -11.28 25.32
CA GLU A 56 -13.29 -11.38 26.42
C GLU A 56 -12.59 -11.52 27.77
N GLU A 57 -11.60 -12.41 27.88
CA GLU A 57 -10.80 -12.61 29.09
C GLU A 57 -10.12 -11.32 29.55
N LYS A 58 -9.54 -10.56 28.64
CA LYS A 58 -8.89 -9.28 28.94
C LYS A 58 -9.88 -8.15 29.19
N ALA A 59 -10.98 -8.09 28.45
CA ALA A 59 -12.00 -7.05 28.55
C ALA A 59 -12.82 -7.13 29.85
N LEU A 60 -13.08 -8.33 30.36
CA LEU A 60 -13.79 -8.55 31.63
C LEU A 60 -12.83 -8.46 32.82
N GLY A 61 -11.54 -8.29 32.61
CA GLY A 61 -10.57 -8.12 33.68
C GLY A 61 -10.77 -6.80 34.45
N GLU A 62 -10.39 -6.79 35.73
CA GLU A 62 -10.53 -5.61 36.61
C GLU A 62 -9.92 -4.34 36.07
N ARG A 63 -8.84 -4.44 35.28
CA ARG A 63 -8.16 -3.28 34.66
C ARG A 63 -9.05 -2.49 33.72
N VAL A 64 -9.95 -3.16 33.00
CA VAL A 64 -10.89 -2.50 32.09
C VAL A 64 -12.10 -1.98 32.85
N LEU A 65 -12.74 -2.82 33.66
CA LEU A 65 -13.97 -2.47 34.36
C LEU A 65 -13.79 -1.38 35.42
N LYS A 66 -12.62 -1.34 36.09
CA LYS A 66 -12.28 -0.33 37.11
C LYS A 66 -11.53 0.89 36.55
N SER A 67 -11.33 0.98 35.23
CA SER A 67 -10.64 2.09 34.59
C SER A 67 -11.45 3.39 34.62
N VAL A 68 -10.76 4.53 34.63
CA VAL A 68 -11.37 5.86 34.45
C VAL A 68 -11.95 6.02 33.02
N SER A 69 -11.45 5.23 32.05
CA SER A 69 -11.92 5.23 30.66
C SER A 69 -12.09 3.80 30.12
N PRO A 70 -13.13 3.05 30.57
CA PRO A 70 -13.27 1.64 30.22
C PRO A 70 -13.39 1.39 28.72
N GLY A 71 -14.09 2.26 27.99
CA GLY A 71 -14.23 2.16 26.53
C GLY A 71 -12.93 2.30 25.77
N GLN A 72 -12.02 3.17 26.22
CA GLN A 72 -10.67 3.29 25.61
C GLN A 72 -9.80 2.07 25.91
N GLN A 73 -9.90 1.52 27.13
CA GLN A 73 -9.18 0.30 27.48
C GLN A 73 -9.66 -0.89 26.67
N LEU A 74 -10.97 -1.02 26.43
CA LEU A 74 -11.51 -2.06 25.57
C LEU A 74 -10.98 -1.95 24.14
N VAL A 75 -10.97 -0.74 23.55
CA VAL A 75 -10.39 -0.52 22.23
C VAL A 75 -8.90 -0.89 22.18
N LYS A 76 -8.15 -0.58 23.23
CA LYS A 76 -6.75 -0.99 23.35
C LYS A 76 -6.60 -2.52 23.37
N VAL A 77 -7.42 -3.23 24.13
CA VAL A 77 -7.42 -4.71 24.17
C VAL A 77 -7.71 -5.27 22.78
N VAL A 78 -8.75 -4.77 22.10
CA VAL A 78 -9.08 -5.20 20.72
C VAL A 78 -7.93 -4.92 19.76
N HIS A 79 -7.27 -3.78 19.86
CA HIS A 79 -6.12 -3.42 19.04
C HIS A 79 -4.92 -4.37 19.25
N GLU A 80 -4.57 -4.65 20.51
CA GLU A 80 -3.48 -5.56 20.85
C GLU A 80 -3.75 -6.99 20.33
N GLU A 81 -4.98 -7.48 20.48
CA GLU A 81 -5.36 -8.82 20.00
C GLU A 81 -5.44 -8.89 18.46
N LEU A 82 -5.89 -7.81 17.78
CA LEU A 82 -5.84 -7.73 16.32
C LEU A 82 -4.40 -7.73 15.82
N THR A 83 -3.51 -6.98 16.48
CA THR A 83 -2.08 -6.96 16.14
C THR A 83 -1.47 -8.35 16.28
N ALA A 84 -1.77 -9.05 17.36
CA ALA A 84 -1.31 -10.43 17.59
C ALA A 84 -1.85 -11.40 16.53
N MET A 85 -3.13 -11.26 16.16
CA MET A 85 -3.76 -12.08 15.11
C MET A 85 -3.12 -11.85 13.72
N LEU A 86 -2.59 -10.67 13.47
CA LEU A 86 -1.89 -10.30 12.22
C LEU A 86 -0.41 -10.70 12.19
N GLY A 87 0.17 -11.17 13.32
CA GLY A 87 1.55 -11.64 13.40
C GLY A 87 2.49 -10.80 14.26
N GLU A 88 1.97 -9.97 15.16
CA GLU A 88 2.67 -9.17 16.17
C GLU A 88 3.67 -8.16 15.61
N ARG A 89 4.63 -8.61 14.80
CA ARG A 89 5.75 -7.79 14.32
C ARG A 89 5.97 -7.94 12.81
N ARG A 90 6.54 -6.91 12.22
CA ARG A 90 7.01 -6.96 10.83
C ARG A 90 8.05 -8.08 10.66
N SER A 91 7.88 -8.91 9.65
CA SER A 91 8.87 -9.90 9.23
C SER A 91 9.59 -9.42 7.96
N ALA A 92 10.87 -9.13 8.06
CA ALA A 92 11.69 -8.76 6.91
C ALA A 92 12.07 -9.99 6.08
N LEU A 93 12.60 -9.77 4.86
CA LEU A 93 13.21 -10.85 4.07
C LEU A 93 14.50 -11.36 4.74
N ALA A 94 14.66 -12.66 4.76
CA ALA A 94 15.91 -13.30 5.16
C ALA A 94 16.94 -13.10 4.03
N ILE A 95 17.98 -12.34 4.33
CA ILE A 95 19.08 -12.10 3.39
C ILE A 95 20.22 -13.05 3.70
N ALA A 96 20.69 -13.75 2.67
CA ALA A 96 21.81 -14.66 2.79
C ALA A 96 23.09 -13.95 3.22
N PRO A 97 23.88 -14.52 4.12
CA PRO A 97 25.21 -13.99 4.45
C PRO A 97 26.16 -14.07 3.26
N THR A 98 26.00 -15.09 2.42
CA THR A 98 26.77 -15.28 1.18
C THR A 98 25.83 -15.18 -0.02
N PRO A 99 26.05 -14.25 -0.96
CA PRO A 99 25.24 -14.12 -2.16
C PRO A 99 25.31 -15.35 -3.09
N PRO A 100 24.24 -15.59 -3.88
CA PRO A 100 22.99 -14.83 -3.95
C PRO A 100 21.99 -15.22 -2.86
N THR A 101 21.18 -14.27 -2.40
CA THR A 101 19.93 -14.58 -1.70
C THR A 101 18.93 -15.13 -2.70
N VAL A 102 18.50 -16.37 -2.56
CA VAL A 102 17.53 -17.02 -3.43
C VAL A 102 16.13 -16.86 -2.84
N ILE A 103 15.23 -16.26 -3.61
CA ILE A 103 13.81 -16.04 -3.26
C ILE A 103 12.96 -16.80 -4.26
N MET A 104 12.23 -17.82 -3.81
CA MET A 104 11.34 -18.63 -4.62
C MET A 104 9.91 -18.19 -4.44
N MET A 105 9.25 -17.79 -5.53
CA MET A 105 7.86 -17.35 -5.52
C MET A 105 6.95 -18.50 -5.87
N VAL A 106 6.00 -18.86 -4.99
CA VAL A 106 5.07 -19.97 -5.18
C VAL A 106 3.62 -19.53 -5.01
N GLY A 107 2.68 -20.26 -5.59
CA GLY A 107 1.24 -19.96 -5.49
C GLY A 107 0.47 -20.36 -6.74
N LEU A 108 -0.86 -20.23 -6.71
CA LEU A 108 -1.72 -20.62 -7.82
C LEU A 108 -1.61 -19.66 -9.02
N GLN A 109 -2.12 -20.11 -10.17
CA GLN A 109 -2.24 -19.27 -11.34
C GLN A 109 -3.15 -18.07 -11.06
N GLY A 110 -2.76 -16.90 -11.57
CA GLY A 110 -3.54 -15.67 -11.37
C GLY A 110 -3.39 -15.01 -9.99
N SER A 111 -2.64 -15.62 -9.05
CA SER A 111 -2.38 -15.01 -7.73
C SER A 111 -1.48 -13.76 -7.78
N GLY A 112 -0.86 -13.46 -8.92
CA GLY A 112 0.00 -12.28 -9.09
C GLY A 112 1.49 -12.53 -8.83
N LYS A 113 1.98 -13.78 -8.95
CA LYS A 113 3.42 -14.14 -8.77
C LYS A 113 4.34 -13.29 -9.64
N THR A 114 4.20 -13.40 -10.96
CA THR A 114 5.06 -12.69 -11.93
C THR A 114 5.07 -11.17 -11.70
N THR A 115 3.91 -10.57 -11.45
CA THR A 115 3.80 -9.15 -11.10
C THR A 115 4.54 -8.83 -9.79
N THR A 116 4.42 -9.70 -8.79
CA THR A 116 5.10 -9.56 -7.50
C THR A 116 6.61 -9.68 -7.65
N VAL A 117 7.09 -10.59 -8.50
CA VAL A 117 8.51 -10.70 -8.88
C VAL A 117 9.04 -9.37 -9.40
N GLY A 118 8.33 -8.76 -10.37
CA GLY A 118 8.71 -7.44 -10.91
C GLY A 118 8.73 -6.33 -9.85
N LYS A 119 7.73 -6.30 -8.97
CA LYS A 119 7.67 -5.32 -7.86
C LYS A 119 8.81 -5.53 -6.87
N LEU A 120 9.09 -6.78 -6.51
CA LEU A 120 10.18 -7.12 -5.58
C LEU A 120 11.55 -6.81 -6.21
N ALA A 121 11.74 -7.11 -7.50
CA ALA A 121 12.95 -6.77 -8.22
C ALA A 121 13.21 -5.25 -8.23
N ARG A 122 12.18 -4.45 -8.48
CA ARG A 122 12.27 -2.98 -8.42
C ARG A 122 12.67 -2.49 -7.04
N ARG A 123 12.13 -3.11 -5.99
CA ARG A 123 12.50 -2.81 -4.61
C ARG A 123 13.96 -3.16 -4.33
N MET A 124 14.41 -4.37 -4.68
CA MET A 124 15.80 -4.79 -4.49
C MET A 124 16.78 -3.87 -5.23
N LYS A 125 16.44 -3.45 -6.44
CA LYS A 125 17.25 -2.49 -7.22
C LYS A 125 17.34 -1.13 -6.52
N ARG A 126 16.25 -0.62 -5.92
CA ARG A 126 16.27 0.62 -5.13
C ARG A 126 17.16 0.50 -3.88
N GLU A 127 17.23 -0.68 -3.30
CA GLU A 127 18.14 -1.00 -2.19
C GLU A 127 19.59 -1.24 -2.67
N MET A 128 19.91 -0.89 -3.93
CA MET A 128 21.24 -1.05 -4.57
C MET A 128 21.71 -2.51 -4.59
N ARG A 129 20.77 -3.46 -4.64
CA ARG A 129 21.06 -4.90 -4.72
C ARG A 129 21.06 -5.35 -6.17
N GLN A 130 22.20 -5.88 -6.64
CA GLN A 130 22.27 -6.52 -7.94
C GLN A 130 21.36 -7.74 -7.96
N THR A 131 20.34 -7.72 -8.82
CA THR A 131 19.23 -8.67 -8.81
C THR A 131 19.09 -9.31 -10.19
N ARG A 132 18.83 -10.61 -10.23
CA ARG A 132 18.47 -11.38 -11.42
C ARG A 132 17.11 -12.06 -11.22
N LEU A 133 16.31 -12.12 -12.28
CA LEU A 133 15.05 -12.86 -12.32
C LEU A 133 15.27 -14.19 -13.05
N VAL A 134 14.46 -15.20 -12.70
CA VAL A 134 14.48 -16.50 -13.37
C VAL A 134 13.06 -16.89 -13.75
N ALA A 135 12.86 -17.19 -15.05
CA ALA A 135 11.58 -17.64 -15.58
C ALA A 135 11.52 -19.18 -15.55
N LEU A 136 10.74 -19.74 -14.61
CA LEU A 136 10.47 -21.18 -14.52
C LEU A 136 9.03 -21.56 -14.86
N ASP A 137 8.15 -20.60 -15.24
CA ASP A 137 6.84 -20.90 -15.82
C ASP A 137 6.99 -21.21 -17.33
N VAL A 138 7.72 -22.30 -17.62
CA VAL A 138 8.05 -22.72 -19.01
C VAL A 138 6.88 -23.30 -19.77
N TYR A 139 5.81 -23.70 -19.06
CA TYR A 139 4.60 -24.27 -19.65
C TYR A 139 3.73 -23.20 -20.32
N ARG A 140 4.01 -21.93 -20.06
CA ARG A 140 3.27 -20.77 -20.57
C ARG A 140 4.23 -19.79 -21.23
N PRO A 141 4.42 -19.83 -22.55
CA PRO A 141 5.33 -18.93 -23.25
C PRO A 141 5.10 -17.44 -22.93
N ALA A 142 3.82 -17.03 -22.87
CA ALA A 142 3.46 -15.66 -22.50
C ALA A 142 3.92 -15.26 -21.07
N ALA A 143 4.09 -16.19 -20.14
CA ALA A 143 4.59 -15.88 -18.79
C ALA A 143 6.09 -15.57 -18.82
N VAL A 144 6.87 -16.28 -19.63
CA VAL A 144 8.31 -16.01 -19.85
C VAL A 144 8.48 -14.62 -20.47
N GLU A 145 7.74 -14.31 -21.54
CA GLU A 145 7.75 -12.99 -22.21
C GLU A 145 7.33 -11.87 -21.26
N GLN A 146 6.31 -12.12 -20.44
CA GLN A 146 5.86 -11.16 -19.44
C GLN A 146 6.97 -10.85 -18.43
N LEU A 147 7.68 -11.88 -17.93
CA LEU A 147 8.78 -11.67 -16.98
C LEU A 147 9.95 -10.93 -17.63
N GLN A 148 10.26 -11.21 -18.89
CA GLN A 148 11.29 -10.49 -19.65
C GLN A 148 10.94 -9.01 -19.80
N THR A 149 9.71 -8.71 -20.19
CA THR A 149 9.20 -7.33 -20.27
C THR A 149 9.29 -6.60 -18.93
N LEU A 150 8.94 -7.27 -17.83
CA LEU A 150 9.07 -6.71 -16.47
C LEU A 150 10.54 -6.48 -16.11
N GLY A 151 11.43 -7.41 -16.45
CA GLY A 151 12.88 -7.25 -16.26
C GLY A 151 13.43 -6.03 -16.98
N GLU A 152 13.05 -5.82 -18.24
CA GLU A 152 13.42 -4.63 -19.02
C GLU A 152 12.89 -3.34 -18.40
N GLN A 153 11.61 -3.30 -18.02
CA GLN A 153 11.01 -2.13 -17.37
C GLN A 153 11.69 -1.75 -16.05
N VAL A 154 12.11 -2.75 -15.28
CA VAL A 154 12.84 -2.54 -14.01
C VAL A 154 14.32 -2.29 -14.28
N GLY A 155 14.85 -2.76 -15.41
CA GLY A 155 16.27 -2.75 -15.75
C GLY A 155 17.07 -3.74 -14.90
N VAL A 156 16.58 -5.00 -14.82
CA VAL A 156 17.25 -6.15 -14.20
C VAL A 156 17.30 -7.30 -15.19
N PRO A 157 18.39 -8.10 -15.24
CA PRO A 157 18.53 -9.23 -16.16
C PRO A 157 17.54 -10.35 -15.80
N VAL A 158 17.01 -10.99 -16.84
CA VAL A 158 16.15 -12.17 -16.73
C VAL A 158 16.87 -13.37 -17.31
N PHE A 159 17.01 -14.44 -16.55
CA PHE A 159 17.46 -15.73 -17.04
C PHE A 159 16.25 -16.54 -17.51
N ALA A 160 16.22 -16.87 -18.77
CA ALA A 160 15.17 -17.66 -19.41
C ALA A 160 15.77 -18.53 -20.51
N GLU A 161 15.24 -19.72 -20.70
CA GLU A 161 15.61 -20.63 -21.80
C GLU A 161 14.34 -20.99 -22.59
N PRO A 162 13.94 -20.15 -23.55
CA PRO A 162 12.74 -20.39 -24.34
C PRO A 162 12.78 -21.73 -25.07
N GLY A 163 11.68 -22.50 -24.99
CA GLY A 163 11.57 -23.83 -25.62
C GLY A 163 12.11 -24.99 -24.77
N SER A 164 12.84 -24.74 -23.69
CA SER A 164 13.24 -25.79 -22.74
C SER A 164 12.13 -26.05 -21.73
N GLN A 165 11.86 -27.33 -21.45
CA GLN A 165 10.94 -27.76 -20.39
C GLN A 165 11.68 -28.35 -19.17
N ASP A 166 13.02 -28.34 -19.19
CA ASP A 166 13.84 -28.80 -18.08
C ASP A 166 13.95 -27.76 -16.96
N VAL A 167 12.85 -27.63 -16.18
CA VAL A 167 12.70 -26.63 -15.10
C VAL A 167 13.87 -26.72 -14.09
N LEU A 168 14.28 -27.92 -13.72
CA LEU A 168 15.37 -28.15 -12.74
C LEU A 168 16.74 -27.76 -13.32
N GLY A 169 16.98 -28.08 -14.59
CA GLY A 169 18.22 -27.69 -15.28
C GLY A 169 18.30 -26.16 -15.45
N ILE A 170 17.22 -25.53 -15.85
CA ILE A 170 17.15 -24.04 -15.95
C ILE A 170 17.46 -23.41 -14.58
N ALA A 171 16.85 -23.90 -13.51
CA ALA A 171 17.07 -23.40 -12.14
C ALA A 171 18.54 -23.52 -11.73
N ARG A 172 19.20 -24.66 -12.02
CA ARG A 172 20.61 -24.87 -11.70
C ARG A 172 21.52 -23.92 -12.47
N ARG A 173 21.35 -23.81 -13.79
CA ARG A 173 22.13 -22.88 -14.64
C ARG A 173 21.91 -21.43 -14.27
N ALA A 174 20.70 -21.07 -13.88
CA ALA A 174 20.40 -19.71 -13.40
C ALA A 174 21.16 -19.40 -12.09
N LEU A 175 21.21 -20.35 -11.14
CA LEU A 175 21.93 -20.19 -9.87
C LEU A 175 23.45 -20.10 -10.11
N GLU A 176 23.99 -20.92 -11.00
CA GLU A 176 25.41 -20.88 -11.40
C GLU A 176 25.75 -19.52 -12.05
N THR A 177 24.88 -19.04 -12.93
CA THR A 177 25.04 -17.74 -13.59
C THR A 177 25.00 -16.60 -12.59
N ALA A 178 24.03 -16.61 -11.66
CA ALA A 178 23.90 -15.60 -10.61
C ALA A 178 25.15 -15.57 -9.71
N THR A 179 25.70 -16.75 -9.38
CA THR A 179 26.92 -16.88 -8.57
C THR A 179 28.13 -16.33 -9.33
N ARG A 180 28.30 -16.72 -10.60
CA ARG A 180 29.41 -16.27 -11.46
C ARG A 180 29.39 -14.76 -11.67
N GLU A 181 28.19 -14.17 -11.88
CA GLU A 181 28.02 -12.75 -12.12
C GLU A 181 27.89 -11.92 -10.83
N ARG A 182 28.00 -12.59 -9.67
CA ARG A 182 27.96 -11.97 -8.34
C ARG A 182 26.66 -11.23 -8.04
N ASP A 183 25.56 -11.77 -8.56
CA ASP A 183 24.24 -11.22 -8.21
C ASP A 183 23.99 -11.36 -6.69
N ARG A 184 23.42 -10.32 -6.10
CA ARG A 184 23.09 -10.31 -4.67
C ARG A 184 21.79 -11.03 -4.36
N VAL A 185 20.86 -10.99 -5.31
CA VAL A 185 19.51 -11.55 -5.16
C VAL A 185 19.12 -12.29 -6.45
N LEU A 186 18.61 -13.50 -6.30
CA LEU A 186 18.00 -14.30 -7.35
C LEU A 186 16.53 -14.51 -7.02
N ILE A 187 15.63 -13.95 -7.85
CA ILE A 187 14.18 -14.09 -7.66
C ILE A 187 13.65 -15.05 -8.71
N VAL A 188 13.02 -16.13 -8.25
CA VAL A 188 12.59 -17.25 -9.09
C VAL A 188 11.07 -17.21 -9.22
N ASP A 189 10.56 -16.97 -10.44
CA ASP A 189 9.15 -17.05 -10.79
C ASP A 189 8.78 -18.46 -11.21
N THR A 190 8.07 -19.20 -10.35
CA THR A 190 7.67 -20.58 -10.64
C THR A 190 6.34 -20.65 -11.36
N ALA A 191 6.08 -21.77 -12.04
CA ALA A 191 4.78 -22.07 -12.62
C ALA A 191 3.67 -22.03 -11.55
N GLY A 192 2.46 -21.69 -11.98
CA GLY A 192 1.26 -21.81 -11.15
C GLY A 192 0.21 -22.61 -11.91
N ARG A 193 -0.46 -23.52 -11.22
CA ARG A 193 -1.64 -24.23 -11.73
C ARG A 193 -2.92 -23.65 -11.14
N LEU A 194 -4.07 -24.00 -11.69
CA LEU A 194 -5.37 -23.51 -11.24
C LEU A 194 -5.73 -24.01 -9.83
N GLN A 195 -5.21 -25.17 -9.46
CA GLN A 195 -5.41 -25.80 -8.16
C GLN A 195 -4.15 -26.55 -7.71
N ILE A 196 -4.09 -26.86 -6.43
CA ILE A 196 -3.02 -27.69 -5.89
C ILE A 196 -3.16 -29.11 -6.43
N ASP A 197 -2.13 -29.61 -7.08
CA ASP A 197 -2.02 -30.99 -7.49
C ASP A 197 -0.66 -31.60 -7.08
N ALA A 198 -0.58 -32.93 -7.06
CA ALA A 198 0.61 -33.64 -6.60
C ALA A 198 1.84 -33.39 -7.49
N GLU A 199 1.64 -33.26 -8.81
CA GLU A 199 2.70 -33.05 -9.79
C GLU A 199 3.38 -31.68 -9.60
N MET A 200 2.57 -30.62 -9.44
CA MET A 200 3.08 -29.27 -9.15
C MET A 200 3.86 -29.25 -7.83
N MET A 201 3.30 -29.87 -6.78
CA MET A 201 3.97 -29.89 -5.48
C MET A 201 5.29 -30.67 -5.50
N ASP A 202 5.36 -31.75 -6.26
CA ASP A 202 6.59 -32.51 -6.43
C ASP A 202 7.66 -31.71 -7.20
N GLU A 203 7.27 -31.02 -8.28
CA GLU A 203 8.16 -30.12 -9.01
C GLU A 203 8.72 -29.02 -8.08
N LEU A 204 7.85 -28.37 -7.30
CA LEU A 204 8.27 -27.32 -6.38
C LEU A 204 9.18 -27.84 -5.25
N LYS A 205 8.96 -29.07 -4.75
CA LYS A 205 9.86 -29.71 -3.77
C LYS A 205 11.24 -29.95 -4.37
N ARG A 206 11.31 -30.49 -5.60
CA ARG A 206 12.59 -30.69 -6.32
C ARG A 206 13.29 -29.36 -6.59
N LEU A 207 12.56 -28.31 -6.95
CA LEU A 207 13.11 -26.96 -7.10
C LEU A 207 13.68 -26.43 -5.78
N LYS A 208 12.99 -26.65 -4.66
CA LYS A 208 13.49 -26.29 -3.32
C LYS A 208 14.82 -27.00 -3.01
N GLU A 209 14.95 -28.27 -3.35
CA GLU A 209 16.21 -29.04 -3.15
C GLU A 209 17.37 -28.50 -3.99
N VAL A 210 17.11 -28.14 -5.25
CA VAL A 210 18.13 -27.62 -6.18
C VAL A 210 18.55 -26.21 -5.81
N LEU A 211 17.58 -25.31 -5.53
CA LEU A 211 17.81 -23.88 -5.31
C LEU A 211 18.21 -23.55 -3.88
N LYS A 212 17.82 -24.38 -2.90
CA LYS A 212 17.99 -24.14 -1.46
C LYS A 212 17.62 -22.71 -1.09
N PRO A 213 16.36 -22.29 -1.36
CA PRO A 213 15.97 -20.90 -1.24
C PRO A 213 16.05 -20.42 0.21
N HIS A 214 16.48 -19.18 0.41
CA HIS A 214 16.49 -18.50 1.70
C HIS A 214 15.08 -18.00 2.06
N GLU A 215 14.28 -17.73 1.03
CA GLU A 215 12.88 -17.35 1.14
C GLU A 215 12.04 -18.16 0.16
N ILE A 216 10.94 -18.71 0.67
CA ILE A 216 9.84 -19.26 -0.13
C ILE A 216 8.63 -18.41 0.17
N LEU A 217 8.26 -17.54 -0.77
CA LEU A 217 7.16 -16.61 -0.60
C LEU A 217 5.90 -17.15 -1.29
N PHE A 218 4.89 -17.47 -0.51
CA PHE A 218 3.58 -17.84 -1.02
C PHE A 218 2.81 -16.59 -1.42
N VAL A 219 2.43 -16.50 -2.68
CA VAL A 219 1.67 -15.39 -3.24
C VAL A 219 0.21 -15.76 -3.30
N ALA A 220 -0.61 -15.09 -2.50
CA ALA A 220 -2.04 -15.31 -2.40
C ALA A 220 -2.84 -14.12 -2.93
N ASP A 221 -3.94 -14.39 -3.58
CA ASP A 221 -4.94 -13.39 -3.95
C ASP A 221 -5.77 -13.03 -2.71
N GLY A 222 -5.68 -11.79 -2.25
CA GLY A 222 -6.40 -11.32 -1.06
C GLY A 222 -7.93 -11.27 -1.24
N MET A 223 -8.43 -11.40 -2.48
CA MET A 223 -9.87 -11.42 -2.76
C MET A 223 -10.51 -12.80 -2.58
N THR A 224 -9.71 -13.88 -2.54
CA THR A 224 -10.23 -15.27 -2.45
C THR A 224 -10.63 -15.70 -1.04
N GLY A 225 -10.46 -14.82 -0.03
CA GLY A 225 -10.95 -15.08 1.34
C GLY A 225 -10.37 -16.34 1.98
N GLN A 226 -11.24 -17.22 2.50
CA GLN A 226 -10.82 -18.45 3.19
C GLN A 226 -10.16 -19.49 2.27
N GLU A 227 -10.44 -19.46 0.96
CA GLU A 227 -9.77 -20.32 0.01
C GLU A 227 -8.25 -20.04 0.00
N ALA A 228 -7.84 -18.76 0.04
CA ALA A 228 -6.43 -18.39 0.14
C ALA A 228 -5.75 -19.00 1.38
N VAL A 229 -6.48 -19.08 2.49
CA VAL A 229 -5.97 -19.68 3.75
C VAL A 229 -5.76 -21.18 3.60
N THR A 230 -6.71 -21.89 3.01
CA THR A 230 -6.62 -23.34 2.77
C THR A 230 -5.48 -23.66 1.81
N ILE A 231 -5.33 -22.86 0.75
CA ILE A 231 -4.22 -23.00 -0.22
C ILE A 231 -2.88 -22.73 0.48
N ALA A 232 -2.79 -21.69 1.31
CA ALA A 232 -1.58 -21.36 2.07
C ALA A 232 -1.13 -22.53 2.96
N GLN A 233 -2.07 -23.22 3.63
CA GLN A 233 -1.77 -24.42 4.41
C GLN A 233 -1.18 -25.55 3.54
N GLY A 234 -1.75 -25.79 2.37
CA GLY A 234 -1.27 -26.83 1.46
C GLY A 234 0.17 -26.55 0.98
N PHE A 235 0.47 -25.30 0.62
CA PHE A 235 1.83 -24.89 0.24
C PHE A 235 2.79 -24.94 1.43
N ASP A 236 2.35 -24.54 2.62
CA ASP A 236 3.20 -24.56 3.81
C ASP A 236 3.57 -26.01 4.21
N GLN A 237 2.60 -26.92 4.25
CA GLN A 237 2.83 -28.33 4.55
C GLN A 237 3.81 -28.99 3.57
N ALA A 238 3.76 -28.61 2.28
CA ALA A 238 4.60 -29.19 1.25
C ALA A 238 6.01 -28.58 1.18
N LEU A 239 6.13 -27.27 1.41
CA LEU A 239 7.34 -26.51 1.11
C LEU A 239 7.95 -25.80 2.33
N ASP A 240 7.24 -25.73 3.47
CA ASP A 240 7.64 -24.95 4.62
C ASP A 240 7.92 -23.48 4.21
N VAL A 241 6.87 -22.76 3.77
CA VAL A 241 6.98 -21.40 3.29
C VAL A 241 7.51 -20.48 4.38
N THR A 242 8.28 -19.46 4.01
CA THR A 242 8.91 -18.53 4.96
C THR A 242 8.10 -17.27 5.18
N GLY A 243 7.13 -17.03 4.30
CA GLY A 243 6.25 -15.86 4.40
C GLY A 243 5.23 -15.79 3.27
N VAL A 244 4.29 -14.89 3.43
CA VAL A 244 3.16 -14.70 2.52
C VAL A 244 3.19 -13.30 1.91
N VAL A 245 2.81 -13.21 0.63
CA VAL A 245 2.52 -11.96 -0.07
C VAL A 245 1.04 -11.96 -0.42
N LEU A 246 0.29 -10.98 0.07
CA LEU A 246 -1.10 -10.79 -0.31
C LEU A 246 -1.19 -9.79 -1.46
N THR A 247 -1.78 -10.19 -2.57
CA THR A 247 -1.97 -9.36 -3.76
C THR A 247 -3.41 -8.86 -3.89
N LYS A 248 -3.63 -7.94 -4.83
CA LYS A 248 -4.95 -7.36 -5.16
C LYS A 248 -5.67 -6.72 -3.96
N MET A 249 -4.89 -6.21 -3.02
CA MET A 249 -5.41 -5.60 -1.79
C MET A 249 -6.05 -4.22 -2.02
N ASP A 250 -5.93 -3.66 -3.21
CA ASP A 250 -6.61 -2.45 -3.68
C ASP A 250 -8.04 -2.68 -4.16
N GLY A 251 -8.41 -3.94 -4.42
CA GLY A 251 -9.78 -4.35 -4.75
C GLY A 251 -10.72 -4.38 -3.54
N ASP A 252 -11.91 -4.94 -3.73
CA ASP A 252 -12.91 -5.11 -2.66
C ASP A 252 -12.59 -6.34 -1.78
N ALA A 253 -11.36 -6.41 -1.28
CA ALA A 253 -10.94 -7.47 -0.38
C ALA A 253 -11.59 -7.27 1.00
N ARG A 254 -12.37 -8.26 1.46
CA ARG A 254 -13.01 -8.25 2.79
C ARG A 254 -12.01 -8.27 3.92
N GLY A 255 -10.76 -8.71 3.66
CA GLY A 255 -9.66 -8.73 4.61
C GLY A 255 -9.56 -10.02 5.45
N GLY A 256 -10.51 -10.94 5.31
CA GLY A 256 -10.54 -12.19 6.07
C GLY A 256 -9.29 -13.05 5.89
N ALA A 257 -8.76 -13.12 4.66
CA ALA A 257 -7.50 -13.82 4.37
C ALA A 257 -6.33 -13.23 5.18
N ALA A 258 -6.17 -11.91 5.19
CA ALA A 258 -5.09 -11.25 5.94
C ALA A 258 -5.16 -11.52 7.45
N LEU A 259 -6.38 -11.54 8.01
CA LEU A 259 -6.61 -11.82 9.42
C LEU A 259 -6.45 -13.30 9.78
N SER A 260 -6.55 -14.20 8.81
CA SER A 260 -6.58 -15.66 9.07
C SER A 260 -5.25 -16.36 8.75
N ILE A 261 -4.51 -15.91 7.74
CA ILE A 261 -3.33 -16.62 7.22
C ILE A 261 -2.30 -16.87 8.30
N PHE A 262 -1.92 -15.83 9.05
CA PHE A 262 -0.92 -16.00 10.13
C PHE A 262 -1.43 -16.98 11.21
N GLY A 263 -2.66 -16.80 11.67
CA GLY A 263 -3.23 -17.65 12.71
C GLY A 263 -3.36 -19.12 12.33
N VAL A 264 -3.56 -19.41 11.03
CA VAL A 264 -3.75 -20.77 10.52
C VAL A 264 -2.41 -21.42 10.13
N THR A 265 -1.47 -20.67 9.54
CA THR A 265 -0.21 -21.22 9.05
C THR A 265 0.97 -20.96 9.99
N GLY A 266 0.87 -19.99 10.89
CA GLY A 266 2.01 -19.48 11.65
C GLY A 266 3.04 -18.69 10.81
N LYS A 267 2.75 -18.49 9.50
CA LYS A 267 3.69 -17.83 8.58
C LYS A 267 3.36 -16.35 8.44
N PRO A 268 4.38 -15.46 8.58
CA PRO A 268 4.14 -14.03 8.57
C PRO A 268 3.78 -13.53 7.17
N ILE A 269 2.84 -12.59 7.11
CA ILE A 269 2.65 -11.79 5.91
C ILE A 269 3.83 -10.80 5.85
N LYS A 270 4.57 -10.81 4.74
CA LYS A 270 5.74 -9.93 4.54
C LYS A 270 5.39 -8.70 3.73
N PHE A 271 4.56 -8.89 2.68
CA PHE A 271 4.21 -7.81 1.75
C PHE A 271 2.74 -7.81 1.37
N LEU A 272 2.28 -6.60 1.02
CA LEU A 272 0.98 -6.35 0.38
C LEU A 272 1.20 -5.81 -1.04
N GLY A 273 0.58 -6.46 -2.02
CA GLY A 273 0.50 -5.97 -3.39
C GLY A 273 -0.74 -5.09 -3.55
N VAL A 274 -0.53 -3.80 -3.84
CA VAL A 274 -1.58 -2.81 -4.05
C VAL A 274 -1.47 -2.24 -5.46
N GLY A 275 -2.51 -2.47 -6.26
CA GLY A 275 -2.55 -2.03 -7.66
C GLY A 275 -1.56 -2.76 -8.59
N GLU A 276 -1.62 -2.41 -9.86
CA GLU A 276 -0.84 -3.05 -10.93
C GLU A 276 0.56 -2.43 -11.13
N LYS A 277 0.77 -1.21 -10.63
CA LYS A 277 2.04 -0.49 -10.80
C LYS A 277 3.17 -1.19 -10.05
N LEU A 278 4.38 -1.16 -10.62
CA LEU A 278 5.58 -1.76 -10.04
C LEU A 278 5.99 -1.17 -8.68
N ASP A 279 5.50 0.01 -8.32
CA ASP A 279 5.68 0.62 -6.99
C ASP A 279 4.69 0.13 -5.94
N GLY A 280 3.68 -0.65 -6.34
CA GLY A 280 2.60 -1.11 -5.48
C GLY A 280 2.98 -2.35 -4.64
N LEU A 281 4.12 -2.36 -3.96
CA LEU A 281 4.52 -3.37 -2.97
C LEU A 281 4.81 -2.68 -1.65
N GLU A 282 3.96 -2.92 -0.66
CA GLU A 282 4.08 -2.33 0.69
C GLU A 282 4.56 -3.40 1.68
N ASP A 283 5.38 -3.00 2.66
CA ASP A 283 5.69 -3.85 3.80
C ASP A 283 4.45 -4.10 4.65
N PHE A 284 4.29 -5.32 5.13
CA PHE A 284 3.23 -5.63 6.06
C PHE A 284 3.65 -5.30 7.48
N HIS A 285 2.92 -4.40 8.11
CA HIS A 285 3.11 -4.02 9.49
C HIS A 285 1.84 -4.36 10.30
N PRO A 286 1.82 -5.41 11.12
CA PRO A 286 0.64 -5.83 11.88
C PRO A 286 -0.03 -4.70 12.66
N GLU A 287 0.75 -3.93 13.43
CA GLU A 287 0.23 -2.81 14.23
C GLU A 287 -0.41 -1.72 13.37
N ARG A 288 0.22 -1.34 12.24
CA ARG A 288 -0.35 -0.35 11.31
C ARG A 288 -1.63 -0.86 10.66
N MET A 289 -1.71 -2.18 10.39
CA MET A 289 -2.93 -2.79 9.87
C MET A 289 -4.04 -2.79 10.90
N ALA A 290 -3.76 -3.14 12.16
CA ALA A 290 -4.71 -3.02 13.26
C ALA A 290 -5.22 -1.57 13.42
N ASN A 291 -4.32 -0.58 13.36
CA ASN A 291 -4.68 0.84 13.38
C ASN A 291 -5.62 1.23 12.22
N ARG A 292 -5.35 0.74 10.99
CA ARG A 292 -6.22 0.98 9.83
C ARG A 292 -7.60 0.35 9.99
N ILE A 293 -7.65 -0.90 10.46
CA ILE A 293 -8.90 -1.64 10.69
C ILE A 293 -9.75 -0.93 11.76
N LEU A 294 -9.14 -0.39 12.80
CA LEU A 294 -9.84 0.31 13.88
C LEU A 294 -10.01 1.82 13.64
N GLN A 295 -9.72 2.31 12.45
CA GLN A 295 -9.77 3.73 12.07
C GLN A 295 -8.99 4.66 13.03
N MET A 296 -7.94 4.15 13.68
CA MET A 296 -7.07 4.91 14.57
C MET A 296 -6.06 5.79 13.81
N GLY A 297 -6.03 5.67 12.48
CA GLY A 297 -5.09 6.34 11.60
C GLY A 297 -3.72 5.65 11.52
N ASP A 298 -2.97 5.99 10.49
CA ASP A 298 -1.61 5.45 10.25
C ASP A 298 -0.70 6.60 9.82
N VAL A 299 -0.34 7.45 10.78
CA VAL A 299 0.48 8.64 10.54
C VAL A 299 1.87 8.27 10.03
N VAL A 300 2.43 7.13 10.46
CA VAL A 300 3.76 6.68 10.04
C VAL A 300 3.77 6.33 8.56
N SER A 301 2.79 5.54 8.09
CA SER A 301 2.65 5.25 6.66
C SER A 301 2.38 6.50 5.82
N LEU A 302 1.66 7.48 6.36
CA LEU A 302 1.43 8.76 5.69
C LEU A 302 2.75 9.51 5.49
N VAL A 303 3.58 9.61 6.55
CA VAL A 303 4.89 10.27 6.50
C VAL A 303 5.86 9.53 5.57
N GLU A 304 5.91 8.20 5.62
CA GLU A 304 6.75 7.39 4.73
C GLU A 304 6.35 7.56 3.26
N LYS A 305 5.05 7.53 2.95
CA LYS A 305 4.56 7.79 1.59
C LYS A 305 4.87 9.21 1.12
N ALA A 306 4.72 10.19 2.00
CA ALA A 306 5.11 11.56 1.72
C ALA A 306 6.61 11.65 1.42
N GLN A 307 7.47 11.09 2.27
CA GLN A 307 8.92 11.09 2.05
C GLN A 307 9.34 10.38 0.76
N ALA A 308 8.69 9.26 0.42
CA ALA A 308 8.99 8.52 -0.82
C ALA A 308 8.54 9.25 -2.10
N ALA A 309 7.51 10.08 -2.01
CA ALA A 309 6.96 10.80 -3.17
C ALA A 309 7.64 12.15 -3.40
N PHE A 310 8.26 12.72 -2.36
CA PHE A 310 8.98 13.99 -2.47
C PHE A 310 10.44 13.74 -2.87
N ASP A 311 10.82 14.26 -4.03
CA ASP A 311 12.24 14.46 -4.33
C ASP A 311 12.77 15.51 -3.33
N ALA A 312 13.72 15.11 -2.50
CA ALA A 312 14.24 15.94 -1.41
C ALA A 312 14.78 17.29 -1.92
N ASP A 313 15.38 17.32 -3.12
CA ASP A 313 15.91 18.53 -3.74
C ASP A 313 14.81 19.44 -4.26
N GLU A 314 13.74 18.88 -4.85
CA GLU A 314 12.59 19.66 -5.32
C GLU A 314 11.75 20.18 -4.15
N ALA A 315 11.55 19.36 -3.11
CA ALA A 315 10.86 19.77 -1.89
C ALA A 315 11.60 20.91 -1.18
N ALA A 316 12.92 20.83 -1.04
CA ALA A 316 13.74 21.89 -0.45
C ALA A 316 13.71 23.18 -1.26
N LYS A 317 13.65 23.10 -2.59
CA LYS A 317 13.48 24.27 -3.47
C LYS A 317 12.11 24.92 -3.29
N LEU A 318 11.05 24.12 -3.23
CA LEU A 318 9.69 24.58 -3.01
C LEU A 318 9.54 25.22 -1.62
N GLU A 319 10.08 24.59 -0.58
CA GLU A 319 10.10 25.09 0.79
C GLU A 319 10.83 26.44 0.89
N ARG A 320 12.02 26.56 0.27
CA ARG A 320 12.76 27.83 0.22
C ARG A 320 11.97 28.93 -0.48
N LYS A 321 11.24 28.62 -1.56
CA LYS A 321 10.35 29.58 -2.23
C LYS A 321 9.12 29.91 -1.38
N MET A 322 8.57 28.94 -0.65
CA MET A 322 7.43 29.12 0.24
C MET A 322 7.81 29.94 1.49
N MET A 323 8.96 29.71 2.10
CA MET A 323 9.46 30.45 3.28
C MET A 323 10.20 31.73 2.92
N GLY A 324 10.83 31.80 1.74
CA GLY A 324 11.57 32.97 1.26
C GLY A 324 10.69 34.04 0.61
N ALA A 325 11.31 35.12 0.08
CA ALA A 325 10.65 36.20 -0.65
C ALA A 325 10.17 35.81 -2.06
N GLY A 326 10.28 34.53 -2.48
CA GLY A 326 9.95 34.03 -3.80
C GLY A 326 8.45 34.04 -4.06
N ARG A 327 8.05 34.38 -5.29
CA ARG A 327 6.68 34.29 -5.80
C ARG A 327 6.49 32.92 -6.41
N LEU A 328 5.48 32.16 -5.97
CA LEU A 328 5.10 30.90 -6.60
C LEU A 328 4.63 31.16 -8.03
N ASP A 329 5.12 30.37 -8.97
CA ASP A 329 4.75 30.40 -10.38
C ASP A 329 3.99 29.11 -10.79
N LEU A 330 3.57 29.01 -12.05
CA LEU A 330 2.85 27.83 -12.55
C LEU A 330 3.78 26.61 -12.78
N ASP A 331 5.10 26.77 -12.89
CA ASP A 331 6.03 25.66 -12.88
C ASP A 331 6.10 25.03 -11.48
N ASP A 332 6.13 25.82 -10.41
CA ASP A 332 6.07 25.33 -9.04
C ASP A 332 4.75 24.59 -8.78
N PHE A 333 3.65 25.13 -9.32
CA PHE A 333 2.33 24.47 -9.22
C PHE A 333 2.29 23.13 -9.97
N LEU A 334 2.93 23.04 -11.14
CA LEU A 334 3.05 21.82 -11.92
C LEU A 334 3.87 20.75 -11.18
N VAL A 335 4.98 21.16 -10.55
CA VAL A 335 5.79 20.26 -9.71
C VAL A 335 4.96 19.73 -8.55
N ALA A 336 4.27 20.59 -7.81
CA ALA A 336 3.41 20.19 -6.72
C ALA A 336 2.28 19.25 -7.18
N LEU A 337 1.66 19.50 -8.34
CA LEU A 337 0.62 18.65 -8.92
C LEU A 337 1.15 17.24 -9.25
N ARG A 338 2.34 17.14 -9.84
CA ARG A 338 2.99 15.86 -10.15
C ARG A 338 3.37 15.08 -8.91
N GLN A 339 3.89 15.77 -7.89
CA GLN A 339 4.18 15.16 -6.59
C GLN A 339 2.91 14.61 -5.94
N MET A 340 1.79 15.34 -5.99
CA MET A 340 0.50 14.83 -5.53
C MET A 340 0.03 13.60 -6.31
N GLN A 341 0.25 13.55 -7.62
CA GLN A 341 -0.07 12.36 -8.44
C GLN A 341 0.80 11.14 -8.07
N ASN A 342 2.06 11.36 -7.71
CA ASN A 342 2.97 10.30 -7.27
C ASN A 342 2.60 9.72 -5.90
N LEU A 343 1.95 10.49 -5.04
CA LEU A 343 1.40 10.03 -3.75
C LEU A 343 0.25 9.01 -3.90
N GLY A 344 -0.30 8.88 -5.10
CA GLY A 344 -1.44 8.02 -5.38
C GLY A 344 -2.79 8.72 -5.11
N PRO A 345 -3.91 7.97 -5.11
CA PRO A 345 -5.24 8.55 -4.90
C PRO A 345 -5.32 9.26 -3.54
N LEU A 346 -5.71 10.53 -3.56
CA LEU A 346 -5.82 11.38 -2.36
C LEU A 346 -6.73 10.75 -1.29
N GLU A 347 -7.74 10.00 -1.72
CA GLU A 347 -8.65 9.24 -0.86
C GLU A 347 -7.89 8.24 0.04
N ASN A 348 -6.87 7.58 -0.50
CA ASN A 348 -6.05 6.63 0.25
C ASN A 348 -5.13 7.31 1.28
N LEU A 349 -4.70 8.54 1.01
CA LEU A 349 -3.91 9.33 1.96
C LEU A 349 -4.77 9.87 3.10
N LEU A 350 -5.97 10.34 2.78
CA LEU A 350 -6.92 10.84 3.78
C LEU A 350 -7.37 9.75 4.76
N LYS A 351 -7.44 8.48 4.32
CA LYS A 351 -7.73 7.33 5.19
C LYS A 351 -6.64 7.06 6.25
N LEU A 352 -5.42 7.57 6.04
CA LEU A 352 -4.32 7.42 7.00
C LEU A 352 -4.34 8.48 8.11
N ILE A 353 -5.15 9.53 7.96
CA ILE A 353 -5.26 10.62 8.94
C ILE A 353 -6.22 10.22 10.06
N PRO A 354 -5.80 10.24 11.34
CA PRO A 354 -6.67 9.95 12.46
C PRO A 354 -7.90 10.88 12.49
N GLY A 355 -9.10 10.33 12.68
CA GLY A 355 -10.34 11.11 12.82
C GLY A 355 -10.99 11.56 11.50
N VAL A 356 -10.46 11.23 10.34
CA VAL A 356 -11.11 11.46 9.05
C VAL A 356 -12.09 10.33 8.75
N ASN A 357 -13.37 10.59 8.94
CA ASN A 357 -14.44 9.62 8.70
C ASN A 357 -14.67 9.38 7.20
N SER A 358 -15.01 8.14 6.82
CA SER A 358 -15.40 7.75 5.46
C SER A 358 -16.53 8.61 4.86
N LYS A 359 -17.39 9.22 5.70
CA LYS A 359 -18.43 10.18 5.27
C LYS A 359 -17.85 11.47 4.69
N VAL A 360 -16.71 11.94 5.21
CA VAL A 360 -16.01 13.14 4.69
C VAL A 360 -15.34 12.80 3.35
N LEU A 361 -14.85 11.57 3.20
CA LEU A 361 -14.18 11.09 1.99
C LEU A 361 -15.13 10.94 0.78
N LYS A 362 -16.41 10.60 1.01
CA LYS A 362 -17.41 10.47 -0.08
C LYS A 362 -17.63 11.78 -0.85
N ASN A 363 -17.31 12.92 -0.25
CA ASN A 363 -17.46 14.25 -0.86
C ASN A 363 -16.18 14.76 -1.54
N VAL A 364 -15.03 14.06 -1.41
CA VAL A 364 -13.73 14.45 -1.99
C VAL A 364 -13.40 13.54 -3.16
N LYS A 365 -14.16 13.61 -4.24
CA LYS A 365 -13.78 12.94 -5.49
C LYS A 365 -12.85 13.85 -6.29
N VAL A 366 -11.56 13.57 -6.27
CA VAL A 366 -10.59 14.21 -7.19
C VAL A 366 -10.58 13.40 -8.49
N ASP A 367 -11.13 13.97 -9.55
CA ASP A 367 -11.12 13.35 -10.87
C ASP A 367 -9.67 13.34 -11.44
N PRO A 368 -9.05 12.16 -11.62
CA PRO A 368 -7.69 12.06 -12.18
C PRO A 368 -7.56 12.67 -13.58
N LYS A 369 -8.65 12.67 -14.37
CA LYS A 369 -8.69 13.30 -15.68
C LYS A 369 -8.53 14.81 -15.59
N ARG A 370 -9.10 15.42 -14.56
CA ARG A 370 -9.00 16.86 -14.33
C ARG A 370 -7.57 17.30 -14.03
N MET A 371 -6.80 16.49 -13.30
CA MET A 371 -5.38 16.76 -13.05
C MET A 371 -4.57 16.73 -14.34
N LYS A 372 -4.80 15.74 -15.23
CA LYS A 372 -4.16 15.67 -16.56
C LYS A 372 -4.54 16.87 -17.45
N HIS A 373 -5.78 17.37 -17.36
CA HIS A 373 -6.19 18.55 -18.09
C HIS A 373 -5.44 19.81 -17.62
N ILE A 374 -5.28 19.98 -16.32
CA ILE A 374 -4.50 21.09 -15.73
C ILE A 374 -3.05 21.02 -16.20
N GLU A 375 -2.44 19.84 -16.14
CA GLU A 375 -1.08 19.60 -16.61
C GLU A 375 -0.94 19.97 -18.11
N ALA A 376 -1.86 19.52 -18.97
CA ALA A 376 -1.86 19.82 -20.39
C ALA A 376 -1.97 21.33 -20.67
N ILE A 377 -2.79 22.05 -19.91
CA ILE A 377 -2.93 23.52 -20.02
C ILE A 377 -1.58 24.19 -19.68
N ILE A 378 -0.95 23.83 -18.56
CA ILE A 378 0.31 24.42 -18.12
C ILE A 378 1.44 24.11 -19.11
N LEU A 379 1.54 22.86 -19.57
CA LEU A 379 2.55 22.45 -20.54
C LEU A 379 2.39 23.15 -21.90
N SER A 380 1.18 23.58 -22.27
CA SER A 380 0.90 24.35 -23.49
C SER A 380 1.30 25.84 -23.38
N MET A 381 1.69 26.30 -22.18
CA MET A 381 2.24 27.64 -21.96
C MET A 381 3.76 27.66 -22.21
N THR A 382 4.28 28.78 -22.65
CA THR A 382 5.74 28.98 -22.71
C THR A 382 6.32 29.11 -21.30
N PRO A 383 7.63 28.82 -21.09
CA PRO A 383 8.27 29.00 -19.77
C PRO A 383 8.11 30.43 -19.21
N TYR A 384 8.08 31.44 -20.07
CA TYR A 384 7.87 32.82 -19.67
C TYR A 384 6.44 33.09 -19.18
N GLU A 385 5.42 32.48 -19.82
CA GLU A 385 4.02 32.59 -19.44
C GLU A 385 3.73 31.87 -18.13
N ARG A 386 4.39 30.74 -17.85
CA ARG A 386 4.27 30.02 -16.59
C ARG A 386 4.78 30.83 -15.40
N LYS A 387 5.89 31.58 -15.60
CA LYS A 387 6.46 32.45 -14.59
C LYS A 387 5.65 33.74 -14.38
N ARG A 388 4.94 34.20 -15.42
CA ARG A 388 4.17 35.47 -15.40
C ARG A 388 2.76 35.28 -15.97
N PRO A 389 1.90 34.52 -15.30
CA PRO A 389 0.54 34.22 -15.79
C PRO A 389 -0.36 35.45 -15.95
N GLU A 390 -0.02 36.58 -15.34
CA GLU A 390 -0.70 37.87 -15.54
C GLU A 390 -0.60 38.41 -16.96
N MET A 391 0.35 37.95 -17.77
CA MET A 391 0.52 38.37 -19.16
C MET A 391 -0.37 37.64 -20.16
N LEU A 392 -1.17 36.67 -19.70
CA LEU A 392 -2.02 35.87 -20.55
C LEU A 392 -3.26 36.65 -21.01
N ASN A 393 -3.13 37.28 -22.18
CA ASN A 393 -4.26 37.95 -22.86
C ASN A 393 -5.12 36.95 -23.68
N GLY A 394 -6.16 37.46 -24.33
CA GLY A 394 -7.12 36.62 -25.05
C GLY A 394 -6.50 35.75 -26.14
N SER A 395 -5.58 36.31 -26.94
CA SER A 395 -4.91 35.59 -28.06
C SER A 395 -4.01 34.46 -27.54
N ARG A 396 -3.29 34.69 -26.44
CA ARG A 396 -2.44 33.67 -25.80
C ARG A 396 -3.30 32.55 -25.19
N ARG A 397 -4.41 32.87 -24.53
CA ARG A 397 -5.37 31.86 -24.01
C ARG A 397 -5.97 31.03 -25.14
N ALA A 398 -6.31 31.64 -26.27
CA ALA A 398 -6.78 30.92 -27.46
C ALA A 398 -5.72 29.96 -28.02
N ARG A 399 -4.43 30.37 -28.06
CA ARG A 399 -3.32 29.49 -28.44
C ARG A 399 -3.12 28.33 -27.49
N ILE A 400 -3.14 28.59 -26.19
CA ILE A 400 -3.03 27.55 -25.12
C ILE A 400 -4.23 26.60 -25.20
N SER A 401 -5.45 27.10 -25.48
CA SER A 401 -6.64 26.28 -25.68
C SER A 401 -6.46 25.28 -26.83
N ARG A 402 -5.93 25.73 -27.96
CA ARG A 402 -5.65 24.86 -29.11
C ARG A 402 -4.55 23.83 -28.79
N GLY A 403 -3.48 24.24 -28.10
CA GLY A 403 -2.37 23.37 -27.75
C GLY A 403 -2.72 22.30 -26.71
N SER A 404 -3.55 22.63 -25.74
CA SER A 404 -3.97 21.73 -24.66
C SER A 404 -5.22 20.90 -24.99
N GLY A 405 -5.95 21.25 -26.08
CA GLY A 405 -7.27 20.66 -26.37
C GLY A 405 -8.34 20.99 -25.33
N ARG A 406 -8.15 22.05 -24.54
CA ARG A 406 -9.09 22.44 -23.46
C ARG A 406 -9.71 23.82 -23.72
N PRO A 407 -11.01 24.01 -23.39
CA PRO A 407 -11.67 25.28 -23.64
C PRO A 407 -11.05 26.43 -22.81
N VAL A 408 -11.10 27.66 -23.36
CA VAL A 408 -10.59 28.86 -22.70
C VAL A 408 -11.18 29.08 -21.31
N MET A 409 -12.41 28.62 -21.09
CA MET A 409 -13.07 28.67 -19.78
C MET A 409 -12.28 27.89 -18.69
N GLU A 410 -11.72 26.71 -19.01
CA GLU A 410 -10.91 25.93 -18.07
C GLU A 410 -9.58 26.64 -17.77
N ILE A 411 -8.98 27.29 -18.77
CA ILE A 411 -7.75 28.09 -18.57
C ILE A 411 -8.05 29.24 -17.62
N ASN A 412 -9.16 29.95 -17.81
CA ASN A 412 -9.55 31.05 -16.93
C ASN A 412 -9.80 30.57 -15.49
N ARG A 413 -10.46 29.42 -15.34
CA ARG A 413 -10.69 28.79 -14.03
C ARG A 413 -9.39 28.44 -13.32
N LEU A 414 -8.43 27.83 -14.05
CA LEU A 414 -7.09 27.51 -13.51
C LEU A 414 -6.38 28.78 -13.03
N LEU A 415 -6.36 29.83 -13.85
CA LEU A 415 -5.70 31.09 -13.50
C LEU A 415 -6.34 31.79 -12.30
N ALA A 416 -7.66 31.73 -12.18
CA ALA A 416 -8.38 32.25 -11.01
C ALA A 416 -8.03 31.47 -9.74
N GLN A 417 -8.08 30.13 -9.79
CA GLN A 417 -7.72 29.26 -8.66
C GLN A 417 -6.26 29.47 -8.23
N PHE A 418 -5.35 29.60 -9.20
CA PHE A 418 -3.94 29.87 -8.91
C PHE A 418 -3.74 31.22 -8.21
N LYS A 419 -4.44 32.26 -8.66
CA LYS A 419 -4.43 33.60 -8.02
C LYS A 419 -4.96 33.57 -6.59
N ASP A 420 -6.04 32.83 -6.35
CA ASP A 420 -6.61 32.69 -5.01
C ASP A 420 -5.68 31.91 -4.07
N MET A 421 -5.03 30.86 -4.57
CA MET A 421 -3.97 30.15 -3.84
C MET A 421 -2.80 31.06 -3.45
N GLN A 422 -2.33 31.91 -4.39
CA GLN A 422 -1.28 32.91 -4.10
C GLN A 422 -1.71 33.92 -3.01
N LYS A 423 -2.98 34.35 -3.01
CA LYS A 423 -3.52 35.25 -1.97
C LYS A 423 -3.54 34.55 -0.59
N LEU A 424 -4.04 33.32 -0.54
CA LEU A 424 -4.13 32.54 0.70
C LEU A 424 -2.74 32.34 1.33
N MET A 425 -1.74 31.99 0.52
CA MET A 425 -0.36 31.84 0.97
C MET A 425 0.24 33.15 1.48
N LYS A 426 -0.06 34.27 0.81
CA LYS A 426 0.36 35.61 1.28
C LYS A 426 -0.25 35.95 2.64
N GLN A 427 -1.51 35.59 2.87
CA GLN A 427 -2.19 35.76 4.17
C GLN A 427 -1.59 34.86 5.26
N MET A 428 -1.32 33.60 4.96
CA MET A 428 -0.66 32.68 5.91
C MET A 428 0.74 33.18 6.31
N LYS A 429 1.49 33.72 5.37
CA LYS A 429 2.81 34.33 5.62
C LYS A 429 2.73 35.55 6.53
N ALA A 430 1.71 36.38 6.35
CA ALA A 430 1.47 37.54 7.21
C ALA A 430 1.10 37.13 8.64
N LEU A 431 0.33 36.04 8.80
CA LEU A 431 -0.03 35.47 10.11
C LEU A 431 1.16 34.81 10.83
N GLN A 432 2.06 34.12 10.11
CA GLN A 432 3.29 33.54 10.69
C GLN A 432 4.27 34.61 11.16
N GLY A 433 4.33 35.76 10.51
CA GLY A 433 5.16 36.91 10.92
C GLY A 433 4.67 37.63 12.19
N MET A 434 3.43 37.36 12.63
CA MET A 434 2.82 37.98 13.81
C MET A 434 2.81 37.11 15.06
N MET A 435 3.28 35.85 15.00
CA MET A 435 3.28 34.96 16.18
C MET A 435 4.62 34.93 16.88
N PRO A 436 4.65 35.11 18.23
CA PRO A 436 5.83 34.83 19.04
C PRO A 436 6.13 33.32 19.01
N ARG A 437 7.40 32.94 18.97
CA ARG A 437 7.88 31.56 19.00
C ARG A 437 7.34 30.79 20.21
N GLY A 438 6.31 29.99 20.04
CA GLY A 438 5.79 29.09 21.09
C GLY A 438 4.28 28.91 21.01
N GLY A 439 3.80 27.85 20.32
CA GLY A 439 2.42 27.40 20.37
C GLY A 439 1.79 27.19 19.00
N MET A 440 1.48 25.93 18.64
CA MET A 440 0.67 25.59 17.46
C MET A 440 -0.77 26.09 17.64
N PRO A 441 -1.33 26.88 16.70
CA PRO A 441 -2.74 27.22 16.73
C PRO A 441 -3.60 26.08 16.19
N LYS A 442 -4.71 25.80 16.87
CA LYS A 442 -5.79 24.95 16.34
C LYS A 442 -6.35 25.59 15.07
N MET A 443 -6.21 24.91 13.94
CA MET A 443 -6.86 25.34 12.68
C MET A 443 -8.39 25.23 12.79
N PRO A 444 -9.15 26.25 12.41
CA PRO A 444 -10.58 26.09 12.16
C PRO A 444 -10.79 25.36 10.84
N MET A 445 -11.35 24.16 10.92
CA MET A 445 -11.83 23.40 9.76
C MET A 445 -13.11 24.05 9.22
N GLY A 446 -12.96 24.91 8.24
CA GLY A 446 -14.10 25.53 7.55
C GLY A 446 -13.71 25.91 6.13
N GLY A 447 -14.17 25.13 5.14
CA GLY A 447 -14.32 25.56 3.75
C GLY A 447 -13.10 25.46 2.85
N MET A 448 -12.78 24.28 2.36
CA MET A 448 -12.02 24.15 1.11
C MET A 448 -12.94 24.40 -0.10
N PRO A 449 -12.59 25.26 -1.06
CA PRO A 449 -13.41 25.55 -2.23
C PRO A 449 -13.16 24.51 -3.36
N PHE A 450 -13.44 23.24 -3.09
CA PHE A 450 -13.44 22.18 -4.10
C PHE A 450 -14.77 21.43 -4.07
N GLY A 451 -15.85 22.12 -4.44
CA GLY A 451 -17.17 21.53 -4.58
C GLY A 451 -18.09 22.47 -5.32
N ARG A 452 -18.08 22.43 -6.64
CA ARG A 452 -19.21 22.52 -7.59
C ARG A 452 -18.66 22.56 -9.00
#